data_f5195b53806f872e2a07504ccf0d4113
#
_entry.id   f5195b53806f872e2a07504ccf0d4113
#
_cell.length_a   1.000
_cell.length_b   1.000
_cell.length_c   1.000
_cell.angle_alpha   90.00
_cell.angle_beta   90.00
_cell.angle_gamma   90.00
#
_symmetry.space_group_name_H-M   'P 1'
#
loop_
_entity.id
_entity.type
_entity.pdbx_description
1 polymer ?
#
loop_
_entity_poly.entity_id
_entity_poly.type
_entity_poly.pdbx_seq_one_letter_code
_entity_poly.pdbx_strand_id
1 'polypeptide(L)'
;MLPSGPMPACAVLPAASAALPSEAQMAQLLSAARAARAMAYAPYSQFAVGAALLDEHGRVHAGCNVENAAYPQGQCAEASAIAQLVLAGGRRILAAVVVGVTEPPTGADVDAVGGVGKGVGGDSADAALVVTPCGGCRQRLREFAADDTPVWSADLHSVRARFTLGFLLPASFGPAHLVTRPK
;
A
#
# COMPACT_ATOMS: atom_id res chain seq x y z
N MET A 1 10.23 -15.89 -38.57
CA MET A 1 11.37 -16.40 -37.80
C MET A 1 11.68 -15.35 -36.74
N LEU A 2 11.40 -15.63 -35.47
CA LEU A 2 11.79 -14.75 -34.36
C LEU A 2 13.25 -15.04 -34.00
N PRO A 3 14.09 -14.04 -33.71
CA PRO A 3 15.48 -14.27 -33.34
C PRO A 3 15.57 -14.99 -31.98
N SER A 4 16.20 -16.15 -31.98
CA SER A 4 16.50 -16.93 -30.77
C SER A 4 17.81 -16.45 -30.13
N GLY A 5 17.82 -15.22 -29.60
CA GLY A 5 18.91 -14.73 -28.76
C GLY A 5 18.52 -14.77 -27.29
N PRO A 6 19.49 -15.00 -26.34
CA PRO A 6 19.18 -14.87 -24.93
C PRO A 6 18.68 -13.47 -24.61
N MET A 7 17.56 -13.37 -23.90
CA MET A 7 17.05 -12.09 -23.41
C MET A 7 18.14 -11.42 -22.56
N PRO A 8 18.40 -10.11 -22.72
CA PRO A 8 19.35 -9.41 -21.88
C PRO A 8 18.88 -9.52 -20.43
N ALA A 9 19.79 -9.93 -19.53
CA ALA A 9 19.53 -9.94 -18.12
C ALA A 9 19.05 -8.55 -17.70
N CYS A 10 17.88 -8.50 -17.09
CA CYS A 10 17.32 -7.27 -16.52
C CYS A 10 18.35 -6.74 -15.52
N ALA A 11 19.05 -5.66 -15.88
CA ALA A 11 19.96 -5.01 -14.96
C ALA A 11 19.11 -4.39 -13.86
N VAL A 12 19.08 -5.03 -12.70
CA VAL A 12 18.57 -4.43 -11.47
C VAL A 12 19.55 -3.32 -11.12
N LEU A 13 19.23 -2.09 -11.51
CA LEU A 13 19.95 -0.92 -11.03
C LEU A 13 19.85 -0.91 -9.49
N PRO A 14 20.97 -0.71 -8.76
CA PRO A 14 20.89 -0.58 -7.30
C PRO A 14 19.98 0.60 -6.98
N ALA A 15 18.85 0.31 -6.35
CA ALA A 15 17.95 1.32 -5.81
C ALA A 15 18.75 2.17 -4.84
N ALA A 16 18.82 3.48 -5.07
CA ALA A 16 19.25 4.41 -4.04
C ALA A 16 18.28 4.20 -2.87
N SER A 17 18.78 3.68 -1.75
CA SER A 17 17.99 3.35 -0.58
C SER A 17 17.19 4.59 -0.16
N ALA A 18 15.87 4.55 -0.34
CA ALA A 18 15.00 5.61 0.16
C ALA A 18 15.22 5.72 1.67
N ALA A 19 15.49 6.95 2.15
CA ALA A 19 15.65 7.19 3.58
C ALA A 19 14.34 6.79 4.28
N LEU A 20 14.44 5.95 5.30
CA LEU A 20 13.29 5.57 6.10
C LEU A 20 12.73 6.79 6.86
N PRO A 21 11.42 6.87 7.08
CA PRO A 21 10.84 7.88 7.95
C PRO A 21 11.52 7.88 9.32
N SER A 22 11.71 9.05 9.92
CA SER A 22 12.13 9.14 11.30
C SER A 22 11.09 8.50 12.22
N GLU A 23 11.47 8.20 13.45
CA GLU A 23 10.55 7.64 14.46
C GLU A 23 9.32 8.54 14.66
N ALA A 24 9.52 9.85 14.71
CA ALA A 24 8.43 10.83 14.81
C ALA A 24 7.50 10.81 13.60
N GLN A 25 8.04 10.73 12.38
CA GLN A 25 7.24 10.62 11.16
C GLN A 25 6.48 9.30 11.10
N MET A 26 7.10 8.20 11.54
CA MET A 26 6.41 6.90 11.59
C MET A 26 5.26 6.91 12.59
N ALA A 27 5.46 7.51 13.77
CA ALA A 27 4.40 7.68 14.76
C ALA A 27 3.23 8.52 14.21
N GLN A 28 3.53 9.62 13.48
CA GLN A 28 2.51 10.43 12.81
C GLN A 28 1.75 9.66 11.73
N LEU A 29 2.45 8.90 10.89
CA LEU A 29 1.83 8.05 9.86
C LEU A 29 0.87 7.03 10.47
N LEU A 30 1.30 6.31 11.50
CA LEU A 30 0.48 5.31 12.19
C LEU A 30 -0.75 5.96 12.85
N SER A 31 -0.56 7.06 13.54
CA SER A 31 -1.63 7.81 14.19
C SER A 31 -2.66 8.30 13.17
N ALA A 32 -2.21 8.91 12.07
CA ALA A 32 -3.07 9.43 11.01
C ALA A 32 -3.85 8.32 10.30
N ALA A 33 -3.20 7.20 9.98
CA ALA A 33 -3.86 6.06 9.33
C ALA A 33 -4.91 5.42 10.23
N ARG A 34 -4.63 5.28 11.54
CA ARG A 34 -5.61 4.76 12.52
C ARG A 34 -6.80 5.70 12.68
N ALA A 35 -6.55 7.00 12.78
CA ALA A 35 -7.61 8.01 12.86
C ALA A 35 -8.49 8.00 11.59
N ALA A 36 -7.88 7.92 10.41
CA ALA A 36 -8.60 7.82 9.14
C ALA A 36 -9.45 6.54 9.08
N ARG A 37 -8.91 5.39 9.52
CA ARG A 37 -9.64 4.13 9.56
C ARG A 37 -10.93 4.22 10.41
N ALA A 38 -10.88 4.94 11.52
CA ALA A 38 -12.05 5.14 12.39
C ALA A 38 -13.19 5.91 11.70
N MET A 39 -12.88 6.66 10.65
CA MET A 39 -13.83 7.43 9.84
C MET A 39 -14.28 6.71 8.57
N ALA A 40 -13.85 5.47 8.34
CA ALA A 40 -14.19 4.71 7.14
C ALA A 40 -15.70 4.51 6.99
N TYR A 41 -16.18 4.66 5.76
CA TYR A 41 -17.56 4.34 5.42
C TYR A 41 -17.62 2.99 4.70
N ALA A 42 -17.88 1.94 5.44
CA ALA A 42 -17.85 0.55 4.96
C ALA A 42 -19.11 -0.25 5.36
N PRO A 43 -20.33 0.22 4.95
CA PRO A 43 -21.57 -0.41 5.39
C PRO A 43 -21.82 -1.79 4.77
N TYR A 44 -21.17 -2.13 3.65
CA TYR A 44 -21.40 -3.37 2.93
C TYR A 44 -20.40 -4.45 3.35
N SER A 45 -19.10 -4.15 3.29
CA SER A 45 -18.05 -5.12 3.64
C SER A 45 -17.78 -5.21 5.13
N GLN A 46 -18.17 -4.20 5.92
CA GLN A 46 -17.77 -4.02 7.33
C GLN A 46 -16.24 -3.96 7.51
N PHE A 47 -15.48 -3.78 6.43
CA PHE A 47 -14.03 -3.78 6.44
C PHE A 47 -13.48 -2.35 6.34
N ALA A 48 -13.21 -1.77 7.50
CA ALA A 48 -12.65 -0.42 7.60
C ALA A 48 -11.14 -0.42 7.35
N VAL A 49 -10.68 0.46 6.48
CA VAL A 49 -9.27 0.67 6.14
C VAL A 49 -8.92 2.14 6.26
N GLY A 50 -7.76 2.44 6.83
CA GLY A 50 -7.15 3.75 6.82
C GLY A 50 -5.77 3.70 6.18
N ALA A 51 -5.38 4.76 5.49
CA ALA A 51 -4.06 4.91 4.92
C ALA A 51 -3.47 6.28 5.27
N ALA A 52 -2.14 6.35 5.36
CA ALA A 52 -1.41 7.60 5.50
C ALA A 52 -0.15 7.56 4.63
N LEU A 53 0.15 8.69 3.99
CA LEU A 53 1.26 8.87 3.06
C LEU A 53 2.14 10.02 3.55
N LEU A 54 3.46 9.82 3.52
CA LEU A 54 4.45 10.88 3.75
C LEU A 54 4.87 11.46 2.41
N ASP A 55 4.74 12.77 2.22
CA ASP A 55 5.19 13.44 1.00
C ASP A 55 6.65 13.92 1.07
N GLU A 56 7.15 14.44 -0.05
CA GLU A 56 8.50 14.99 -0.19
C GLU A 56 8.79 16.24 0.65
N HIS A 57 7.74 16.86 1.21
CA HIS A 57 7.84 18.01 2.11
C HIS A 57 7.75 17.63 3.59
N GLY A 58 7.69 16.32 3.89
CA GLY A 58 7.56 15.79 5.25
C GLY A 58 6.15 15.89 5.84
N ARG A 59 5.13 16.16 5.03
CA ARG A 59 3.73 16.24 5.46
C ARG A 59 3.05 14.88 5.36
N VAL A 60 2.12 14.62 6.27
CA VAL A 60 1.34 13.38 6.30
C VAL A 60 -0.06 13.66 5.76
N HIS A 61 -0.49 12.84 4.80
CA HIS A 61 -1.81 12.88 4.16
C HIS A 61 -2.53 11.58 4.43
N ALA A 62 -3.74 11.64 4.98
CA ALA A 62 -4.50 10.47 5.36
C ALA A 62 -5.79 10.32 4.57
N GLY A 63 -6.28 9.10 4.46
CA GLY A 63 -7.56 8.77 3.84
C GLY A 63 -8.13 7.46 4.36
N CYS A 64 -9.44 7.30 4.23
CA CYS A 64 -10.14 6.06 4.55
C CYS A 64 -10.85 5.50 3.33
N ASN A 65 -11.27 4.23 3.39
CA ASN A 65 -12.16 3.69 2.35
C ASN A 65 -13.57 4.26 2.50
N VAL A 66 -14.20 4.47 1.34
CA VAL A 66 -15.57 4.95 1.21
C VAL A 66 -16.28 4.03 0.23
N GLU A 67 -17.18 3.21 0.72
CA GLU A 67 -17.95 2.28 -0.10
C GLU A 67 -19.13 2.99 -0.78
N ASN A 68 -19.65 2.37 -1.80
CA ASN A 68 -20.79 2.85 -2.55
C ASN A 68 -21.70 1.67 -2.93
N ALA A 69 -23.02 1.87 -2.96
CA ALA A 69 -23.99 0.88 -3.44
C ALA A 69 -23.69 0.43 -4.88
N ALA A 70 -23.20 1.34 -5.72
CA ALA A 70 -22.56 1.01 -6.98
C ALA A 70 -21.10 0.61 -6.72
N TYR A 71 -20.82 -0.65 -6.46
CA TYR A 71 -19.52 -1.17 -6.02
C TYR A 71 -18.31 -0.64 -6.80
N PRO A 72 -18.36 -0.48 -8.15
CA PRO A 72 -17.23 0.08 -8.89
C PRO A 72 -16.87 1.51 -8.52
N GLN A 73 -17.77 2.24 -7.83
CA GLN A 73 -17.55 3.62 -7.39
C GLN A 73 -16.95 3.72 -6.00
N GLY A 74 -16.70 2.60 -5.34
CA GLY A 74 -16.03 2.56 -4.05
C GLY A 74 -14.60 3.09 -4.15
N GLN A 75 -14.17 3.83 -3.11
CA GLN A 75 -12.85 4.44 -3.00
C GLN A 75 -12.02 3.75 -1.92
N CYS A 76 -10.81 3.30 -2.27
CA CYS A 76 -9.88 2.76 -1.29
C CYS A 76 -9.20 3.87 -0.47
N ALA A 77 -8.78 3.55 0.74
CA ALA A 77 -8.12 4.48 1.66
C ALA A 77 -6.89 5.15 1.07
N GLU A 78 -6.05 4.40 0.36
CA GLU A 78 -4.83 4.91 -0.27
C GLU A 78 -5.16 5.91 -1.40
N ALA A 79 -6.20 5.66 -2.18
CA ALA A 79 -6.64 6.57 -3.23
C ALA A 79 -7.16 7.89 -2.63
N SER A 80 -7.88 7.83 -1.51
CA SER A 80 -8.31 9.00 -0.74
C SER A 80 -7.12 9.79 -0.21
N ALA A 81 -6.11 9.12 0.34
CA ALA A 81 -4.88 9.75 0.83
C ALA A 81 -4.06 10.40 -0.30
N ILE A 82 -3.97 9.76 -1.48
CA ILE A 82 -3.33 10.35 -2.67
C ILE A 82 -4.05 11.62 -3.10
N ALA A 83 -5.38 11.65 -3.10
CA ALA A 83 -6.13 12.85 -3.44
C ALA A 83 -5.80 14.03 -2.49
N GLN A 84 -5.67 13.77 -1.18
CA GLN A 84 -5.24 14.77 -0.20
C GLN A 84 -3.82 15.26 -0.43
N LEU A 85 -2.89 14.34 -0.74
CA LEU A 85 -1.51 14.66 -1.06
C LEU A 85 -1.45 15.61 -2.27
N VAL A 86 -2.15 15.28 -3.34
CA VAL A 86 -2.17 16.08 -4.58
C VAL A 86 -2.81 17.46 -4.34
N LEU A 87 -3.92 17.51 -3.59
CA LEU A 87 -4.60 18.76 -3.22
C LEU A 87 -3.69 19.69 -2.41
N ALA A 88 -2.86 19.12 -1.53
CA ALA A 88 -1.87 19.88 -0.75
C ALA A 88 -0.60 20.25 -1.55
N GLY A 89 -0.53 19.95 -2.84
CA GLY A 89 0.60 20.28 -3.72
C GLY A 89 1.73 19.24 -3.72
N GLY A 90 1.61 18.12 -3.00
CA GLY A 90 2.58 17.02 -3.04
C GLY A 90 2.55 16.29 -4.39
N ARG A 91 3.69 15.72 -4.76
CA ARG A 91 3.86 14.98 -6.02
C ARG A 91 4.67 13.70 -5.86
N ARG A 92 5.23 13.47 -4.68
CA ARG A 92 6.01 12.27 -4.40
C ARG A 92 5.60 11.68 -3.05
N ILE A 93 5.59 10.34 -2.99
CA ILE A 93 5.35 9.57 -1.77
C ILE A 93 6.68 8.97 -1.33
N LEU A 94 7.12 9.30 -0.12
CA LEU A 94 8.33 8.76 0.49
C LEU A 94 8.06 7.55 1.37
N ALA A 95 6.82 7.40 1.85
CA ALA A 95 6.42 6.29 2.72
C ALA A 95 4.90 6.13 2.72
N ALA A 96 4.41 4.92 2.91
CA ALA A 96 2.99 4.63 3.06
C ALA A 96 2.72 3.69 4.23
N VAL A 97 1.65 3.94 4.95
CA VAL A 97 1.11 3.06 6.00
C VAL A 97 -0.34 2.73 5.66
N VAL A 98 -0.70 1.46 5.73
CA VAL A 98 -2.08 0.99 5.60
C VAL A 98 -2.48 0.27 6.88
N VAL A 99 -3.61 0.66 7.44
CA VAL A 99 -4.19 0.07 8.66
C VAL A 99 -5.49 -0.61 8.31
N GLY A 100 -5.51 -1.93 8.47
CA GLY A 100 -6.70 -2.77 8.39
C GLY A 100 -6.64 -3.83 9.47
N VAL A 101 -7.79 -4.32 9.88
CA VAL A 101 -7.88 -5.43 10.85
C VAL A 101 -8.66 -6.53 10.18
N THR A 102 -8.05 -7.70 10.08
CA THR A 102 -8.76 -8.93 9.80
C THR A 102 -8.93 -9.64 11.14
N GLU A 103 -10.16 -9.87 11.57
CA GLU A 103 -10.37 -10.79 12.66
C GLU A 103 -9.95 -12.19 12.20
N PRO A 104 -9.29 -12.97 13.06
CA PRO A 104 -8.99 -14.35 12.71
C PRO A 104 -10.34 -15.06 12.43
N PRO A 105 -10.43 -15.90 11.39
CA PRO A 105 -11.65 -16.64 11.12
C PRO A 105 -12.02 -17.47 12.35
N THR A 106 -13.16 -17.15 12.96
CA THR A 106 -13.72 -17.95 14.05
C THR A 106 -14.20 -19.27 13.46
N GLY A 107 -13.46 -20.34 13.76
CA GLY A 107 -13.66 -21.76 13.47
C GLY A 107 -14.83 -22.12 12.54
N ALA A 108 -14.57 -22.53 11.34
CA ALA A 108 -15.29 -23.30 10.34
C ALA A 108 -15.00 -22.89 8.88
N ASP A 109 -14.46 -21.68 8.64
CA ASP A 109 -14.28 -21.16 7.28
C ASP A 109 -12.83 -21.27 6.75
N VAL A 110 -11.94 -21.95 7.46
CA VAL A 110 -10.52 -22.07 7.07
C VAL A 110 -10.29 -22.95 5.83
N ASP A 111 -11.25 -23.77 5.47
CA ASP A 111 -11.15 -24.69 4.32
C ASP A 111 -11.58 -24.08 2.98
N ALA A 112 -12.22 -22.90 3.00
CA ALA A 112 -12.79 -22.27 1.81
C ALA A 112 -11.84 -21.29 1.10
N VAL A 113 -10.77 -20.85 1.73
CA VAL A 113 -9.81 -19.91 1.13
C VAL A 113 -8.51 -20.64 0.79
N GLY A 114 -8.52 -21.35 -0.35
CA GLY A 114 -7.31 -21.94 -0.89
C GLY A 114 -6.23 -20.89 -1.15
N GLY A 115 -5.07 -21.05 -0.53
CA GLY A 115 -3.83 -20.44 -0.97
C GLY A 115 -3.37 -19.18 -0.25
N VAL A 116 -3.52 -19.08 1.06
CA VAL A 116 -2.74 -18.09 1.82
C VAL A 116 -1.33 -18.63 2.01
N GLY A 117 -0.36 -18.09 1.25
CA GLY A 117 1.05 -18.42 1.41
C GLY A 117 1.48 -18.21 2.86
N LYS A 118 2.01 -19.26 3.50
CA LYS A 118 2.66 -19.18 4.81
C LYS A 118 3.80 -18.17 4.73
N GLY A 119 3.63 -17.02 5.36
CA GLY A 119 4.73 -16.10 5.59
C GLY A 119 5.83 -16.82 6.38
N VAL A 120 7.06 -16.69 5.92
CA VAL A 120 8.24 -17.29 6.55
C VAL A 120 8.43 -16.67 7.94
N GLY A 121 8.30 -17.48 8.98
CA GLY A 121 8.82 -17.20 10.32
C GLY A 121 7.77 -16.90 11.39
N GLY A 122 7.56 -17.85 12.29
CA GLY A 122 7.00 -17.67 13.62
C GLY A 122 5.82 -18.57 13.93
N ASP A 123 6.06 -19.58 14.77
CA ASP A 123 5.04 -20.35 15.47
C ASP A 123 4.24 -19.42 16.39
N SER A 124 3.01 -19.06 16.02
CA SER A 124 1.99 -18.64 16.98
C SER A 124 0.61 -18.55 16.28
N ALA A 125 -0.42 -18.94 17.02
CA ALA A 125 -1.85 -18.94 16.64
C ALA A 125 -2.46 -17.55 16.43
N ASP A 126 -1.65 -16.52 16.15
CA ASP A 126 -2.04 -15.11 16.00
C ASP A 126 -1.67 -14.57 14.59
N ALA A 127 -1.78 -15.42 13.59
CA ALA A 127 -1.56 -15.00 12.20
C ALA A 127 -2.78 -14.24 11.65
N ALA A 128 -3.08 -13.06 12.22
CA ALA A 128 -3.98 -12.12 11.57
C ALA A 128 -3.45 -11.84 10.16
N LEU A 129 -4.32 -11.92 9.16
CA LEU A 129 -3.94 -11.69 7.76
C LEU A 129 -3.34 -10.28 7.61
N VAL A 130 -2.18 -10.18 6.97
CA VAL A 130 -1.53 -8.90 6.71
C VAL A 130 -2.31 -8.14 5.63
N VAL A 131 -2.85 -6.98 5.97
CA VAL A 131 -3.61 -6.14 5.03
C VAL A 131 -2.64 -5.27 4.24
N THR A 132 -2.46 -5.57 2.95
CA THR A 132 -1.65 -4.76 2.03
C THR A 132 -2.54 -3.95 1.07
N PRO A 133 -2.02 -2.89 0.42
CA PRO A 133 -2.73 -2.22 -0.65
C PRO A 133 -3.24 -3.21 -1.70
N CYS A 134 -4.49 -3.06 -2.14
CA CYS A 134 -5.03 -3.88 -3.23
C CYS A 134 -4.31 -3.58 -4.55
N GLY A 135 -4.46 -4.44 -5.58
CA GLY A 135 -3.75 -4.28 -6.85
C GLY A 135 -3.94 -2.91 -7.49
N GLY A 136 -5.16 -2.38 -7.46
CA GLY A 136 -5.47 -1.04 -7.97
C GLY A 136 -4.78 0.09 -7.19
N CYS A 137 -4.66 -0.06 -5.86
CA CYS A 137 -3.96 0.91 -5.02
C CYS A 137 -2.44 0.86 -5.22
N ARG A 138 -1.86 -0.32 -5.41
CA ARG A 138 -0.44 -0.46 -5.74
C ARG A 138 -0.09 0.30 -7.03
N GLN A 139 -0.94 0.19 -8.06
CA GLN A 139 -0.77 0.92 -9.31
C GLN A 139 -0.94 2.44 -9.13
N ARG A 140 -1.89 2.89 -8.30
CA ARG A 140 -2.06 4.33 -7.99
C ARG A 140 -0.87 4.88 -7.21
N LEU A 141 -0.35 4.12 -6.25
CA LEU A 141 0.86 4.49 -5.51
C LEU A 141 2.07 4.60 -6.43
N ARG A 142 2.18 3.72 -7.45
CA ARG A 142 3.28 3.70 -8.43
C ARG A 142 3.41 5.00 -9.24
N GLU A 143 2.34 5.76 -9.37
CA GLU A 143 2.39 7.08 -10.04
C GLU A 143 3.24 8.09 -9.27
N PHE A 144 3.24 8.00 -7.94
CA PHE A 144 3.87 8.98 -7.04
C PHE A 144 5.05 8.43 -6.25
N ALA A 145 5.29 7.12 -6.29
CA ALA A 145 6.26 6.42 -5.45
C ALA A 145 7.26 5.63 -6.30
N ALA A 146 8.51 5.57 -5.84
CA ALA A 146 9.56 4.74 -6.40
C ALA A 146 9.42 3.27 -5.96
N ASP A 147 10.16 2.36 -6.60
CA ASP A 147 10.12 0.93 -6.31
C ASP A 147 10.60 0.61 -4.88
N ASP A 148 11.54 1.38 -4.36
CA ASP A 148 12.11 1.25 -3.01
C ASP A 148 11.28 1.94 -1.91
N THR A 149 10.21 2.64 -2.29
CA THR A 149 9.31 3.31 -1.33
C THR A 149 8.74 2.28 -0.35
N PRO A 150 8.96 2.47 0.97
CA PRO A 150 8.48 1.55 1.97
C PRO A 150 6.97 1.67 2.18
N VAL A 151 6.33 0.50 2.31
CA VAL A 151 4.90 0.34 2.57
C VAL A 151 4.73 -0.53 3.80
N TRP A 152 4.16 0.03 4.87
CA TRP A 152 3.86 -0.70 6.09
C TRP A 152 2.41 -1.13 6.13
N SER A 153 2.20 -2.38 6.53
CA SER A 153 0.92 -2.90 6.98
C SER A 153 0.87 -2.87 8.49
N ALA A 154 -0.20 -2.34 9.04
CA ALA A 154 -0.38 -2.23 10.48
C ALA A 154 -1.83 -2.56 10.88
N ASP A 155 -2.01 -2.89 12.14
CA ASP A 155 -3.30 -2.96 12.80
C ASP A 155 -3.50 -1.77 13.77
N LEU A 156 -4.47 -1.88 14.67
CA LEU A 156 -4.76 -0.83 15.66
C LEU A 156 -3.65 -0.67 16.71
N HIS A 157 -2.79 -1.67 16.87
CA HIS A 157 -1.81 -1.73 17.96
C HIS A 157 -0.38 -1.70 17.47
N SER A 158 -0.07 -2.40 16.36
CA SER A 158 1.30 -2.67 15.94
C SER A 158 1.48 -2.60 14.41
N VAL A 159 2.72 -2.45 13.99
CA VAL A 159 3.16 -2.74 12.61
C VAL A 159 3.25 -4.25 12.45
N ARG A 160 2.60 -4.80 11.43
CA ARG A 160 2.54 -6.25 11.16
C ARG A 160 3.56 -6.66 10.11
N ALA A 161 3.81 -5.83 9.11
CA ALA A 161 4.78 -6.10 8.06
C ALA A 161 5.28 -4.83 7.39
N ARG A 162 6.45 -4.92 6.74
CA ARG A 162 7.01 -3.89 5.88
C ARG A 162 7.39 -4.49 4.54
N PHE A 163 7.02 -3.81 3.49
CA PHE A 163 7.35 -4.14 2.10
C PHE A 163 7.98 -2.93 1.42
N THR A 164 8.46 -3.11 0.19
CA THR A 164 8.67 -2.02 -0.76
C THR A 164 7.56 -2.05 -1.81
N LEU A 165 7.30 -0.92 -2.45
CA LEU A 165 6.29 -0.88 -3.52
C LEU A 165 6.66 -1.81 -4.68
N GLY A 166 7.94 -1.87 -5.07
CA GLY A 166 8.43 -2.76 -6.13
C GLY A 166 8.26 -4.25 -5.79
N PHE A 167 8.35 -4.63 -4.51
CA PHE A 167 8.01 -6.00 -4.08
C PHE A 167 6.51 -6.29 -4.24
N LEU A 168 5.66 -5.32 -3.89
CA LEU A 168 4.20 -5.47 -3.97
C LEU A 168 3.65 -5.39 -5.40
N LEU A 169 4.37 -4.71 -6.31
CA LEU A 169 3.99 -4.54 -7.72
C LEU A 169 5.25 -4.64 -8.61
N PRO A 170 5.78 -5.87 -8.80
CA PRO A 170 6.99 -6.06 -9.62
C PRO A 170 6.72 -5.76 -11.10
N ALA A 171 7.76 -5.28 -11.79
CA ALA A 171 7.73 -4.95 -13.23
C ALA A 171 6.53 -4.06 -13.63
N SER A 172 6.17 -3.11 -12.77
CA SER A 172 4.98 -2.29 -12.92
C SER A 172 5.12 -1.23 -14.02
N PHE A 173 4.02 -0.97 -14.72
CA PHE A 173 3.91 0.20 -15.59
C PHE A 173 3.89 1.48 -14.73
N GLY A 174 4.66 2.50 -15.12
CA GLY A 174 4.74 3.76 -14.39
C GLY A 174 5.17 4.92 -15.29
N PRO A 175 5.31 6.15 -14.74
CA PRO A 175 5.57 7.37 -15.50
C PRO A 175 6.79 7.29 -16.42
N ALA A 176 7.82 6.52 -16.05
CA ALA A 176 9.03 6.33 -16.84
C ALA A 176 8.79 5.63 -18.20
N HIS A 177 7.66 4.93 -18.36
CA HIS A 177 7.28 4.29 -19.63
C HIS A 177 6.60 5.26 -20.60
N LEU A 178 6.18 6.43 -20.13
CA LEU A 178 5.55 7.45 -20.94
C LEU A 178 6.61 8.46 -21.36
N VAL A 179 6.84 8.54 -22.66
CA VAL A 179 7.73 9.58 -23.22
C VAL A 179 7.04 10.93 -23.04
N THR A 180 7.46 11.68 -22.03
CA THR A 180 7.04 13.08 -21.90
C THR A 180 7.63 13.86 -23.06
N ARG A 181 6.83 14.22 -24.07
CA ARG A 181 7.24 15.23 -25.04
C ARG A 181 7.51 16.53 -24.27
N PRO A 182 8.66 17.17 -24.44
CA PRO A 182 8.87 18.50 -23.86
C PRO A 182 7.78 19.42 -24.40
N LYS A 183 7.12 20.14 -23.49
CA LYS A 183 6.18 21.21 -23.85
C LYS A 183 6.93 22.38 -24.41
#